data_5042ca3c8b4497bb5a622af03d219da2
#
_entry.id   5042ca3c8b4497bb5a622af03d219da2
#
_cell.length_a   1.000
_cell.length_b   1.000
_cell.length_c   1.000
_cell.angle_alpha   90.00
_cell.angle_beta   90.00
_cell.angle_gamma   90.00
#
_symmetry.space_group_name_H-M   'P 1'
#
loop_
_entity.id
_entity.type
_entity.pdbx_description
1 polymer ?
#
loop_
_entity_poly.entity_id
_entity_poly.type
_entity_poly.pdbx_seq_one_letter_code
_entity_poly.pdbx_strand_id
1 'polypeptide(L)'
;QVTALEPDTSNDVGSGAIKAIASTYNLPIKVEESFGEQLPFASDFFDVVYARQVLHHAHNLEQFCKEAARVLKPGGLFIATREHVISKESDLALFLAQHPLHKQYGGEHAFTLKQYLDSIKSAGLQIKKVLHPYATVINYAPLTENQLKNLFRESLAGITGNFLANCIIENKNIFTFLTHLKASRFNQPGRLYSFIATK
;
A
#
# COMPACT_ATOMS: atom_id res chain seq x y z
N GLN A 1 20.82 -8.82 -3.18
CA GLN A 1 21.12 -7.47 -3.68
C GLN A 1 19.83 -6.66 -3.72
N VAL A 2 19.90 -5.37 -3.34
CA VAL A 2 18.76 -4.44 -3.36
C VAL A 2 19.02 -3.37 -4.40
N THR A 3 17.98 -3.07 -5.20
CA THR A 3 17.97 -1.93 -6.11
C THR A 3 16.78 -1.06 -5.74
N ALA A 4 17.01 0.23 -5.51
CA ALA A 4 15.98 1.24 -5.34
C ALA A 4 15.73 1.93 -6.68
N LEU A 5 14.45 2.16 -7.01
CA LEU A 5 14.03 2.95 -8.15
C LEU A 5 13.38 4.23 -7.66
N GLU A 6 13.85 5.38 -8.12
CA GLU A 6 13.34 6.69 -7.71
C GLU A 6 13.50 7.71 -8.85
N PRO A 7 12.40 8.22 -9.43
CA PRO A 7 12.47 9.18 -10.51
C PRO A 7 12.87 10.60 -10.07
N ASP A 8 12.61 10.97 -8.81
CA ASP A 8 13.04 12.26 -8.27
C ASP A 8 14.54 12.24 -7.95
N THR A 9 15.29 13.18 -8.50
CA THR A 9 16.74 13.28 -8.31
C THR A 9 17.15 14.16 -7.13
N SER A 10 16.18 14.72 -6.38
CA SER A 10 16.45 15.65 -5.28
C SER A 10 17.26 14.99 -4.17
N ASN A 11 17.99 15.82 -3.42
CA ASN A 11 18.81 15.36 -2.30
C ASN A 11 18.01 15.17 -1.00
N ASP A 12 16.83 15.76 -0.89
CA ASP A 12 16.05 15.78 0.34
C ASP A 12 15.09 14.58 0.45
N VAL A 13 14.47 14.19 -0.66
CA VAL A 13 13.44 13.13 -0.69
C VAL A 13 13.66 12.11 -1.82
N GLY A 14 14.42 12.44 -2.85
CA GLY A 14 14.63 11.62 -4.06
C GLY A 14 15.81 10.66 -3.97
N SER A 15 16.36 10.33 -5.15
CA SER A 15 17.48 9.40 -5.30
C SER A 15 18.74 9.87 -4.55
N GLY A 16 18.94 11.19 -4.41
CA GLY A 16 20.03 11.75 -3.63
C GLY A 16 19.92 11.39 -2.15
N ALA A 17 18.74 11.47 -1.55
CA ALA A 17 18.51 11.05 -0.16
C ALA A 17 18.81 9.55 0.03
N ILE A 18 18.37 8.71 -0.90
CA ILE A 18 18.64 7.26 -0.85
C ILE A 18 20.15 6.99 -0.92
N LYS A 19 20.86 7.65 -1.85
CA LYS A 19 22.31 7.53 -2.00
C LYS A 19 23.07 7.98 -0.73
N ALA A 20 22.61 9.08 -0.12
CA ALA A 20 23.19 9.60 1.12
C ALA A 20 23.03 8.61 2.30
N ILE A 21 21.83 8.05 2.47
CA ILE A 21 21.55 7.02 3.49
C ILE A 21 22.38 5.76 3.23
N ALA A 22 22.39 5.28 1.99
CA ALA A 22 23.14 4.08 1.60
C ALA A 22 24.64 4.25 1.90
N SER A 23 25.22 5.40 1.59
CA SER A 23 26.61 5.74 1.88
C SER A 23 26.87 5.82 3.37
N THR A 24 26.03 6.54 4.13
CA THR A 24 26.20 6.76 5.58
C THR A 24 26.22 5.44 6.36
N TYR A 25 25.37 4.49 5.98
CA TYR A 25 25.22 3.21 6.66
C TYR A 25 25.91 2.04 5.93
N ASN A 26 26.70 2.35 4.89
CA ASN A 26 27.38 1.35 4.06
C ASN A 26 26.45 0.24 3.55
N LEU A 27 25.27 0.62 3.04
CA LEU A 27 24.27 -0.32 2.55
C LEU A 27 24.53 -0.62 1.05
N PRO A 28 24.53 -1.90 0.62
CA PRO A 28 24.78 -2.28 -0.77
C PRO A 28 23.51 -2.09 -1.63
N ILE A 29 23.00 -0.85 -1.71
CA ILE A 29 21.84 -0.46 -2.48
C ILE A 29 22.29 0.19 -3.79
N LYS A 30 21.86 -0.38 -4.92
CA LYS A 30 21.97 0.27 -6.22
C LYS A 30 20.77 1.20 -6.41
N VAL A 31 21.00 2.42 -6.88
CA VAL A 31 19.92 3.40 -7.11
C VAL A 31 19.82 3.66 -8.62
N GLU A 32 18.62 3.46 -9.17
CA GLU A 32 18.27 3.75 -10.56
C GLU A 32 17.23 4.87 -10.61
N GLU A 33 17.44 5.82 -11.50
CA GLU A 33 16.57 6.99 -11.69
C GLU A 33 15.65 6.74 -12.90
N SER A 34 14.46 6.18 -12.63
CA SER A 34 13.46 5.87 -13.65
C SER A 34 12.06 5.79 -13.07
N PHE A 35 11.04 5.80 -13.94
CA PHE A 35 9.64 5.59 -13.57
C PHE A 35 9.28 4.10 -13.53
N GLY A 36 8.30 3.76 -12.69
CA GLY A 36 7.84 2.38 -12.55
C GLY A 36 7.17 1.79 -13.80
N GLU A 37 6.70 2.65 -14.71
CA GLU A 37 6.13 2.27 -16.00
C GLU A 37 7.17 1.89 -17.06
N GLN A 38 8.46 2.12 -16.80
CA GLN A 38 9.56 1.78 -17.69
C GLN A 38 10.79 1.39 -16.89
N LEU A 39 10.84 0.14 -16.46
CA LEU A 39 11.93 -0.34 -15.62
C LEU A 39 13.19 -0.68 -16.45
N PRO A 40 14.38 -0.11 -16.14
CA PRO A 40 15.61 -0.32 -16.90
C PRO A 40 16.28 -1.67 -16.57
N PHE A 41 15.50 -2.73 -16.43
CA PHE A 41 15.96 -4.06 -16.07
C PHE A 41 15.48 -5.10 -17.07
N ALA A 42 16.25 -6.19 -17.21
CA ALA A 42 15.85 -7.34 -18.00
C ALA A 42 14.60 -8.03 -17.42
N SER A 43 13.89 -8.76 -18.26
CA SER A 43 12.82 -9.66 -17.78
C SER A 43 13.40 -10.74 -16.87
N ASP A 44 12.58 -11.21 -15.93
CA ASP A 44 12.93 -12.34 -15.02
C ASP A 44 14.20 -12.08 -14.19
N PHE A 45 14.40 -10.85 -13.74
CA PHE A 45 15.61 -10.43 -13.03
C PHE A 45 15.47 -10.50 -11.50
N PHE A 46 14.33 -10.06 -10.95
CA PHE A 46 14.12 -9.93 -9.51
C PHE A 46 13.31 -11.09 -8.91
N ASP A 47 13.65 -11.48 -7.69
CA ASP A 47 12.85 -12.41 -6.89
C ASP A 47 11.65 -11.71 -6.23
N VAL A 48 11.81 -10.40 -5.93
CA VAL A 48 10.79 -9.57 -5.27
C VAL A 48 10.78 -8.18 -5.88
N VAL A 49 9.59 -7.66 -6.19
CA VAL A 49 9.33 -6.25 -6.46
C VAL A 49 8.47 -5.72 -5.31
N TYR A 50 9.00 -4.71 -4.61
CA TYR A 50 8.34 -4.10 -3.46
C TYR A 50 8.04 -2.62 -3.74
N ALA A 51 6.77 -2.25 -3.65
CA ALA A 51 6.29 -0.89 -3.75
C ALA A 51 5.60 -0.49 -2.44
N ARG A 52 5.90 0.69 -1.92
CA ARG A 52 5.26 1.21 -0.71
C ARG A 52 4.80 2.64 -0.94
N GLN A 53 3.49 2.86 -0.97
CA GLN A 53 2.91 4.16 -1.27
C GLN A 53 3.45 4.72 -2.60
N VAL A 54 3.45 3.90 -3.64
CA VAL A 54 4.04 4.20 -4.95
C VAL A 54 3.04 4.02 -6.09
N LEU A 55 2.24 2.93 -6.08
CA LEU A 55 1.35 2.63 -7.20
C LEU A 55 0.31 3.72 -7.44
N HIS A 56 -0.11 4.41 -6.39
CA HIS A 56 -1.08 5.50 -6.53
C HIS A 56 -0.51 6.73 -7.23
N HIS A 57 0.83 6.86 -7.35
CA HIS A 57 1.47 7.90 -8.15
C HIS A 57 1.63 7.53 -9.64
N ALA A 58 1.34 6.27 -10.01
CA ALA A 58 1.51 5.83 -11.40
C ALA A 58 0.63 6.64 -12.35
N HIS A 59 1.21 7.16 -13.43
CA HIS A 59 0.46 7.77 -14.52
C HIS A 59 -0.36 6.73 -15.28
N ASN A 60 0.17 5.50 -15.36
CA ASN A 60 -0.50 4.34 -15.92
C ASN A 60 -0.30 3.12 -15.03
N LEU A 61 -1.26 2.87 -14.14
CA LEU A 61 -1.22 1.78 -13.17
C LEU A 61 -1.07 0.40 -13.83
N GLU A 62 -1.75 0.19 -14.97
CA GLU A 62 -1.65 -1.07 -15.72
C GLU A 62 -0.25 -1.30 -16.26
N GLN A 63 0.37 -0.27 -16.85
CA GLN A 63 1.73 -0.34 -17.36
C GLN A 63 2.75 -0.57 -16.24
N PHE A 64 2.59 0.12 -15.10
CA PHE A 64 3.41 -0.13 -13.91
C PHE A 64 3.36 -1.60 -13.48
N CYS A 65 2.16 -2.17 -13.36
CA CYS A 65 1.99 -3.58 -13.00
C CYS A 65 2.59 -4.53 -14.05
N LYS A 66 2.47 -4.22 -15.36
CA LYS A 66 3.10 -5.00 -16.44
C LYS A 66 4.63 -5.00 -16.34
N GLU A 67 5.24 -3.87 -16.09
CA GLU A 67 6.68 -3.76 -15.91
C GLU A 67 7.15 -4.51 -14.65
N ALA A 68 6.43 -4.35 -13.54
CA ALA A 68 6.72 -5.12 -12.32
C ALA A 68 6.65 -6.63 -12.58
N ALA A 69 5.64 -7.10 -13.30
CA ALA A 69 5.51 -8.51 -13.68
C ALA A 69 6.62 -8.95 -14.65
N ARG A 70 6.99 -8.09 -15.61
CA ARG A 70 8.05 -8.40 -16.58
C ARG A 70 9.39 -8.66 -15.90
N VAL A 71 9.78 -7.80 -14.97
CA VAL A 71 11.08 -7.92 -14.29
C VAL A 71 11.12 -8.98 -13.19
N LEU A 72 9.96 -9.46 -12.71
CA LEU A 72 9.89 -10.57 -11.75
C LEU A 72 10.22 -11.89 -12.43
N LYS A 73 10.99 -12.73 -11.74
CA LYS A 73 11.18 -14.14 -12.12
C LYS A 73 9.87 -14.92 -12.00
N PRO A 74 9.72 -16.02 -12.74
CA PRO A 74 8.63 -16.96 -12.49
C PRO A 74 8.59 -17.39 -11.01
N GLY A 75 7.42 -17.28 -10.39
CA GLY A 75 7.25 -17.50 -8.94
C GLY A 75 7.69 -16.35 -8.03
N GLY A 76 8.21 -15.27 -8.59
CA GLY A 76 8.61 -14.07 -7.85
C GLY A 76 7.43 -13.34 -7.21
N LEU A 77 7.71 -12.55 -6.17
CA LEU A 77 6.71 -11.85 -5.37
C LEU A 77 6.57 -10.39 -5.78
N PHE A 78 5.34 -9.96 -6.05
CA PHE A 78 4.94 -8.57 -6.12
C PHE A 78 4.26 -8.17 -4.81
N ILE A 79 4.79 -7.17 -4.13
CA ILE A 79 4.27 -6.68 -2.84
C ILE A 79 4.06 -5.18 -2.96
N ALA A 80 2.79 -4.73 -2.91
CA ALA A 80 2.45 -3.32 -2.84
C ALA A 80 1.78 -3.02 -1.49
N THR A 81 2.27 -2.01 -0.77
CA THR A 81 1.78 -1.72 0.58
C THR A 81 1.35 -0.28 0.75
N ARG A 82 0.26 -0.10 1.51
CA ARG A 82 -0.28 1.21 1.90
C ARG A 82 -0.73 2.07 0.73
N GLU A 83 -1.28 1.45 -0.30
CA GLU A 83 -1.81 2.17 -1.46
C GLU A 83 -3.14 2.84 -1.13
N HIS A 84 -3.29 4.09 -1.55
CA HIS A 84 -4.51 4.86 -1.34
C HIS A 84 -5.65 4.35 -2.20
N VAL A 85 -6.77 3.99 -1.56
CA VAL A 85 -7.96 3.45 -2.22
C VAL A 85 -9.17 4.36 -1.99
N ILE A 86 -9.88 4.66 -3.08
CA ILE A 86 -11.17 5.33 -3.10
C ILE A 86 -12.30 4.34 -3.43
N SER A 87 -13.54 4.66 -3.07
CA SER A 87 -14.69 3.78 -3.35
C SER A 87 -15.18 3.94 -4.79
N LYS A 88 -15.15 5.15 -5.31
CA LYS A 88 -15.54 5.52 -6.69
C LYS A 88 -14.68 6.68 -7.16
N GLU A 89 -14.53 6.84 -8.47
CA GLU A 89 -13.68 7.87 -9.07
C GLU A 89 -14.07 9.30 -8.65
N SER A 90 -15.35 9.56 -8.43
CA SER A 90 -15.82 10.87 -7.95
C SER A 90 -15.31 11.24 -6.53
N ASP A 91 -14.77 10.28 -5.78
CA ASP A 91 -14.19 10.53 -4.45
C ASP A 91 -12.76 11.10 -4.54
N LEU A 92 -12.13 11.06 -5.73
CA LEU A 92 -10.76 11.51 -5.93
C LEU A 92 -10.60 13.00 -5.56
N ALA A 93 -11.49 13.84 -6.00
CA ALA A 93 -11.43 15.28 -5.69
C ALA A 93 -11.47 15.54 -4.17
N LEU A 94 -12.32 14.81 -3.44
CA LEU A 94 -12.40 14.90 -1.99
C LEU A 94 -11.12 14.41 -1.31
N PHE A 95 -10.57 13.28 -1.81
CA PHE A 95 -9.29 12.74 -1.32
C PHE A 95 -8.16 13.77 -1.47
N LEU A 96 -7.98 14.33 -2.66
CA LEU A 96 -6.94 15.32 -2.96
C LEU A 96 -7.10 16.60 -2.12
N ALA A 97 -8.34 17.08 -1.97
CA ALA A 97 -8.63 18.25 -1.14
C ALA A 97 -8.30 18.05 0.35
N GLN A 98 -8.32 16.82 0.83
CA GLN A 98 -8.02 16.48 2.23
C GLN A 98 -6.58 16.02 2.45
N HIS A 99 -5.85 15.62 1.39
CA HIS A 99 -4.52 15.03 1.51
C HIS A 99 -3.44 16.10 1.80
N PRO A 100 -2.74 16.04 2.94
CA PRO A 100 -1.77 17.09 3.32
C PRO A 100 -0.63 17.26 2.31
N LEU A 101 -0.04 16.15 1.85
CA LEU A 101 1.08 16.19 0.92
C LEU A 101 0.66 16.70 -0.46
N HIS A 102 -0.56 16.37 -0.91
CA HIS A 102 -1.07 16.92 -2.17
C HIS A 102 -1.21 18.44 -2.12
N LYS A 103 -1.65 18.98 -0.99
CA LYS A 103 -1.75 20.43 -0.79
C LYS A 103 -0.39 21.14 -0.82
N GLN A 104 0.65 20.46 -0.38
CA GLN A 104 2.00 21.02 -0.26
C GLN A 104 2.83 20.81 -1.53
N TYR A 105 2.77 19.64 -2.15
CA TYR A 105 3.66 19.23 -3.25
C TYR A 105 2.92 18.83 -4.53
N GLY A 106 1.62 18.58 -4.48
CA GLY A 106 0.89 17.98 -5.59
C GLY A 106 1.24 16.49 -5.81
N GLY A 107 0.84 15.95 -6.96
CA GLY A 107 1.26 14.61 -7.41
C GLY A 107 0.58 13.41 -6.75
N GLU A 108 -0.22 13.60 -5.70
CA GLU A 108 -0.98 12.52 -5.09
C GLU A 108 -2.13 12.07 -5.98
N HIS A 109 -2.46 10.80 -5.92
CA HIS A 109 -3.59 10.20 -6.60
C HIS A 109 -4.17 9.06 -5.74
N ALA A 110 -5.29 8.49 -6.17
CA ALA A 110 -5.86 7.27 -5.59
C ALA A 110 -6.69 6.56 -6.65
N PHE A 111 -6.58 5.24 -6.67
CA PHE A 111 -7.40 4.39 -7.54
C PHE A 111 -8.47 3.66 -6.72
N THR A 112 -9.50 3.18 -7.41
CA THR A 112 -10.46 2.25 -6.80
C THR A 112 -9.81 0.89 -6.55
N LEU A 113 -10.33 0.15 -5.57
CA LEU A 113 -9.86 -1.22 -5.34
C LEU A 113 -9.94 -2.09 -6.61
N LYS A 114 -11.01 -1.89 -7.41
CA LYS A 114 -11.20 -2.60 -8.67
C LYS A 114 -10.08 -2.31 -9.66
N GLN A 115 -9.68 -1.05 -9.83
CA GLN A 115 -8.58 -0.66 -10.73
C GLN A 115 -7.26 -1.32 -10.33
N TYR A 116 -6.91 -1.34 -9.02
CA TYR A 116 -5.72 -2.07 -8.56
C TYR A 116 -5.78 -3.56 -8.89
N LEU A 117 -6.90 -4.21 -8.56
CA LEU A 117 -7.04 -5.64 -8.78
C LEU A 117 -7.01 -6.02 -10.27
N ASP A 118 -7.65 -5.23 -11.12
CA ASP A 118 -7.68 -5.45 -12.56
C ASP A 118 -6.28 -5.23 -13.16
N SER A 119 -5.57 -4.17 -12.78
CA SER A 119 -4.21 -3.88 -13.27
C SER A 119 -3.21 -4.97 -12.86
N ILE A 120 -3.28 -5.46 -11.62
CA ILE A 120 -2.42 -6.56 -11.14
C ILE A 120 -2.72 -7.84 -11.94
N LYS A 121 -4.00 -8.17 -12.16
CA LYS A 121 -4.39 -9.39 -12.90
C LYS A 121 -4.06 -9.29 -14.38
N SER A 122 -4.30 -8.14 -15.03
CA SER A 122 -4.00 -7.94 -16.47
C SER A 122 -2.50 -8.02 -16.76
N ALA A 123 -1.66 -7.72 -15.77
CA ALA A 123 -0.21 -7.93 -15.84
C ALA A 123 0.22 -9.41 -15.75
N GLY A 124 -0.69 -10.35 -15.57
CA GLY A 124 -0.40 -11.78 -15.40
C GLY A 124 -0.03 -12.19 -13.96
N LEU A 125 -0.17 -11.28 -13.00
CA LEU A 125 0.12 -11.57 -11.59
C LEU A 125 -1.08 -12.23 -10.89
N GLN A 126 -0.81 -13.29 -10.14
CA GLN A 126 -1.82 -14.00 -9.33
C GLN A 126 -1.91 -13.38 -7.94
N ILE A 127 -3.03 -12.71 -7.64
CA ILE A 127 -3.25 -12.11 -6.32
C ILE A 127 -3.39 -13.22 -5.27
N LYS A 128 -2.52 -13.19 -4.26
CA LYS A 128 -2.52 -14.12 -3.12
C LYS A 128 -3.22 -13.52 -1.91
N LYS A 129 -3.03 -12.21 -1.65
CA LYS A 129 -3.68 -11.52 -0.53
C LYS A 129 -4.03 -10.08 -0.90
N VAL A 130 -5.18 -9.65 -0.43
CA VAL A 130 -5.60 -8.26 -0.36
C VAL A 130 -5.81 -7.93 1.10
N LEU A 131 -4.99 -7.03 1.64
CA LEU A 131 -5.05 -6.63 3.04
C LEU A 131 -5.80 -5.30 3.14
N HIS A 132 -6.95 -5.33 3.79
CA HIS A 132 -7.79 -4.15 4.03
C HIS A 132 -7.19 -3.23 5.11
N PRO A 133 -7.70 -1.99 5.32
CA PRO A 133 -7.12 -0.99 6.22
C PRO A 133 -6.83 -1.46 7.64
N TYR A 134 -7.60 -2.40 8.16
CA TYR A 134 -7.48 -2.92 9.53
C TYR A 134 -6.84 -4.31 9.62
N ALA A 135 -6.34 -4.86 8.49
CA ALA A 135 -5.85 -6.24 8.43
C ALA A 135 -4.51 -6.46 9.14
N THR A 136 -3.62 -5.48 9.07
CA THR A 136 -2.27 -5.58 9.64
C THR A 136 -1.76 -4.21 10.09
N VAL A 137 -0.77 -4.22 10.98
CA VAL A 137 -0.09 -3.00 11.43
C VAL A 137 0.50 -2.21 10.25
N ILE A 138 0.88 -2.87 9.16
CA ILE A 138 1.36 -2.18 7.94
C ILE A 138 0.33 -1.16 7.47
N ASN A 139 -0.97 -1.50 7.46
CA ASN A 139 -2.02 -0.63 6.95
C ASN A 139 -2.56 0.35 8.00
N TYR A 140 -2.67 -0.03 9.27
CA TYR A 140 -3.23 0.85 10.30
C TYR A 140 -2.18 1.67 11.09
N ALA A 141 -0.88 1.49 10.83
CA ALA A 141 0.12 2.37 11.43
C ALA A 141 -0.18 3.86 11.11
N PRO A 142 0.05 4.77 12.09
CA PRO A 142 0.87 4.61 13.29
C PRO A 142 0.18 3.94 14.48
N LEU A 143 -1.07 3.50 14.36
CA LEU A 143 -1.74 2.80 15.44
C LEU A 143 -1.05 1.47 15.75
N THR A 144 -0.97 1.14 17.03
CA THR A 144 -0.64 -0.21 17.49
C THR A 144 -1.89 -1.11 17.46
N GLU A 145 -1.71 -2.43 17.54
CA GLU A 145 -2.83 -3.37 17.63
C GLU A 145 -3.72 -3.08 18.87
N ASN A 146 -3.12 -2.74 19.99
CA ASN A 146 -3.87 -2.40 21.20
C ASN A 146 -4.68 -1.11 21.05
N GLN A 147 -4.13 -0.10 20.40
CA GLN A 147 -4.88 1.12 20.09
C GLN A 147 -6.04 0.85 19.13
N LEU A 148 -5.81 0.03 18.09
CA LEU A 148 -6.88 -0.39 17.19
C LEU A 148 -7.97 -1.16 17.94
N LYS A 149 -7.60 -2.13 18.79
CA LYS A 149 -8.55 -2.87 19.64
C LYS A 149 -9.36 -1.94 20.56
N ASN A 150 -8.70 -0.93 21.14
CA ASN A 150 -9.38 0.06 21.98
C ASN A 150 -10.44 0.85 21.22
N LEU A 151 -10.13 1.33 19.99
CA LEU A 151 -11.11 2.03 19.14
C LEU A 151 -12.35 1.16 18.84
N PHE A 152 -12.14 -0.13 18.58
CA PHE A 152 -13.26 -1.06 18.38
C PHE A 152 -14.03 -1.33 19.67
N ARG A 153 -13.32 -1.46 20.80
CA ARG A 153 -13.92 -1.69 22.13
C ARG A 153 -14.81 -0.53 22.54
N GLU A 154 -14.36 0.70 22.41
CA GLU A 154 -15.13 1.92 22.71
C GLU A 154 -16.40 2.00 21.84
N SER A 155 -16.27 1.70 20.55
CA SER A 155 -17.41 1.67 19.63
C SER A 155 -18.46 0.60 20.00
N LEU A 156 -18.03 -0.56 20.50
CA LEU A 156 -18.91 -1.65 20.92
C LEU A 156 -19.51 -1.43 22.31
N ALA A 157 -18.74 -0.88 23.23
CA ALA A 157 -19.15 -0.68 24.61
C ALA A 157 -20.41 0.19 24.75
N GLY A 158 -20.59 1.16 23.86
CA GLY A 158 -21.80 1.96 23.76
C GLY A 158 -23.08 1.16 23.45
N ILE A 159 -22.94 -0.04 22.90
CA ILE A 159 -24.07 -0.90 22.48
C ILE A 159 -24.20 -2.11 23.44
N THR A 160 -23.07 -2.74 23.80
CA THR A 160 -23.07 -4.04 24.50
C THR A 160 -22.63 -3.94 25.95
N GLY A 161 -22.16 -2.79 26.40
CA GLY A 161 -21.49 -2.62 27.71
C GLY A 161 -20.03 -3.09 27.68
N ASN A 162 -19.25 -2.61 28.66
CA ASN A 162 -17.78 -2.82 28.68
C ASN A 162 -17.38 -4.29 28.80
N PHE A 163 -18.08 -5.09 29.58
CA PHE A 163 -17.74 -6.51 29.80
C PHE A 163 -17.84 -7.32 28.49
N LEU A 164 -18.97 -7.22 27.79
CA LEU A 164 -19.17 -7.94 26.53
C LEU A 164 -18.26 -7.42 25.44
N ALA A 165 -18.05 -6.10 25.34
CA ALA A 165 -17.10 -5.51 24.39
C ALA A 165 -15.69 -6.07 24.57
N ASN A 166 -15.21 -6.23 25.82
CA ASN A 166 -13.93 -6.85 26.11
C ASN A 166 -13.86 -8.30 25.61
N CYS A 167 -14.85 -9.13 25.94
CA CYS A 167 -14.89 -10.54 25.53
C CYS A 167 -14.87 -10.67 23.99
N ILE A 168 -15.61 -9.80 23.28
CA ILE A 168 -15.68 -9.78 21.83
C ILE A 168 -14.32 -9.40 21.20
N ILE A 169 -13.68 -8.35 21.70
CA ILE A 169 -12.43 -7.81 21.13
C ILE A 169 -11.23 -8.73 21.41
N GLU A 170 -11.20 -9.41 22.56
CA GLU A 170 -10.10 -10.34 22.87
C GLU A 170 -10.22 -11.67 22.09
N ASN A 171 -11.40 -12.00 21.57
CA ASN A 171 -11.53 -13.14 20.68
C ASN A 171 -11.00 -12.80 19.28
N LYS A 172 -9.85 -13.39 18.91
CA LYS A 172 -9.16 -13.12 17.63
C LYS A 172 -10.06 -13.31 16.41
N ASN A 173 -10.87 -14.35 16.38
CA ASN A 173 -11.72 -14.64 15.21
C ASN A 173 -12.85 -13.61 15.06
N ILE A 174 -13.47 -13.26 16.19
CA ILE A 174 -14.53 -12.24 16.19
C ILE A 174 -13.93 -10.87 15.84
N PHE A 175 -12.78 -10.51 16.42
CA PHE A 175 -12.11 -9.26 16.09
C PHE A 175 -11.75 -9.18 14.62
N THR A 176 -11.17 -10.24 14.03
CA THR A 176 -10.89 -10.31 12.60
C THR A 176 -12.14 -10.12 11.76
N PHE A 177 -13.25 -10.78 12.12
CA PHE A 177 -14.53 -10.59 11.43
C PHE A 177 -15.02 -9.14 11.51
N LEU A 178 -14.95 -8.52 12.69
CA LEU A 178 -15.34 -7.13 12.88
C LEU A 178 -14.49 -6.15 12.07
N THR A 179 -13.18 -6.38 11.98
CA THR A 179 -12.29 -5.55 11.15
C THR A 179 -12.64 -5.66 9.67
N HIS A 180 -12.98 -6.85 9.18
CA HIS A 180 -13.48 -7.05 7.81
C HIS A 180 -14.81 -6.32 7.58
N LEU A 181 -15.76 -6.48 8.50
CA LEU A 181 -17.07 -5.83 8.41
C LEU A 181 -16.94 -4.31 8.40
N LYS A 182 -16.08 -3.76 9.27
CA LYS A 182 -15.81 -2.32 9.28
C LYS A 182 -15.15 -1.88 7.99
N ALA A 183 -14.15 -2.61 7.50
CA ALA A 183 -13.46 -2.28 6.25
C ALA A 183 -14.40 -2.27 5.04
N SER A 184 -15.36 -3.21 4.95
CA SER A 184 -16.33 -3.26 3.85
C SER A 184 -17.32 -2.10 3.85
N ARG A 185 -17.60 -1.52 5.02
CA ARG A 185 -18.51 -0.37 5.20
C ARG A 185 -17.79 0.98 5.25
N PHE A 186 -16.46 0.96 5.35
CA PHE A 186 -15.65 2.15 5.51
C PHE A 186 -15.35 2.79 4.16
N ASN A 187 -15.97 3.92 3.88
CA ASN A 187 -15.91 4.62 2.60
C ASN A 187 -15.01 5.87 2.62
N GLN A 188 -14.17 6.04 3.64
CA GLN A 188 -13.28 7.20 3.67
C GLN A 188 -12.31 7.13 2.48
N PRO A 189 -12.24 8.16 1.64
CA PRO A 189 -11.28 8.23 0.54
C PRO A 189 -9.84 8.18 1.06
N GLY A 190 -8.96 7.48 0.33
CA GLY A 190 -7.55 7.35 0.71
C GLY A 190 -7.25 6.29 1.78
N ARG A 191 -8.21 5.41 2.11
CA ARG A 191 -7.94 4.28 3.00
C ARG A 191 -6.87 3.35 2.42
N LEU A 192 -6.01 2.82 3.30
CA LEU A 192 -4.82 2.12 2.90
C LEU A 192 -5.06 0.62 2.71
N TYR A 193 -4.73 0.12 1.52
CA TYR A 193 -4.73 -1.30 1.19
C TYR A 193 -3.33 -1.78 0.83
N SER A 194 -3.10 -3.08 1.01
CA SER A 194 -1.88 -3.73 0.55
C SER A 194 -2.20 -4.97 -0.27
N PHE A 195 -1.34 -5.27 -1.23
CA PHE A 195 -1.52 -6.36 -2.19
C PHE A 195 -0.29 -7.26 -2.19
N ILE A 196 -0.50 -8.57 -2.19
CA ILE A 196 0.56 -9.56 -2.39
C ILE A 196 0.14 -10.43 -3.56
N ALA A 197 0.99 -10.52 -4.57
CA ALA A 197 0.77 -11.32 -5.76
C ALA A 197 2.05 -12.07 -6.16
N THR A 198 1.92 -13.08 -7.01
CA THR A 198 3.05 -13.83 -7.59
C THR A 198 2.95 -13.83 -9.11
N LYS A 199 4.09 -13.83 -9.76
CA LYS A 199 4.20 -14.11 -11.19
C LYS A 199 4.02 -15.58 -11.49
#